data_d27d90d93d4e66278fb239f7aa2c6f20
#
_entry.id   d27d90d93d4e66278fb239f7aa2c6f20
#
_cell.length_a   1.000
_cell.length_b   1.000
_cell.length_c   1.000
_cell.angle_alpha   90.00
_cell.angle_beta   90.00
_cell.angle_gamma   90.00
#
_symmetry.space_group_name_H-M   'P 1'
#
loop_
_entity.id
_entity.type
_entity.pdbx_description
1 polymer ?
#
loop_
_entity_poly.entity_id
_entity_poly.type
_entity_poly.pdbx_seq_one_letter_code
_entity_poly.pdbx_strand_id
1 'polypeptide(L)'
;MRLYALLPCFIFAAACAETTHYEWAVPVKAEANLYRVDDKLYRSEQPVRDDAALIKKLGIKTVINLRYFDRRGDEKALAGSGIALFNQPLLTWRIRPKDIAATLYLIERQQQYGAVLVHCYHGADRTGLMVAMYRIVYQHWPVAEAKREMLQGPYGYHSIWVNLERLFSAEDIAQIRERLSQLRGDKNKLSPPYSRGREIF
;
A
#
# COMPACT_ATOMS: atom_id res chain seq x y z
N MET A 1 -35.92 19.88 63.96
CA MET A 1 -35.50 18.88 62.98
C MET A 1 -35.02 19.64 61.73
N ARG A 2 -33.71 19.68 61.47
CA ARG A 2 -33.15 20.32 60.25
C ARG A 2 -32.80 19.20 59.24
N LEU A 3 -33.52 19.15 58.12
CA LEU A 3 -33.20 18.25 56.98
C LEU A 3 -32.01 18.83 56.25
N TYR A 4 -30.92 18.06 56.19
CA TYR A 4 -29.80 18.36 55.28
C TYR A 4 -30.08 17.62 53.97
N ALA A 5 -30.30 18.38 52.91
CA ALA A 5 -30.39 17.86 51.55
C ALA A 5 -28.95 17.59 51.01
N LEU A 6 -28.64 16.33 50.78
CA LEU A 6 -27.40 15.92 50.10
C LEU A 6 -27.57 16.12 48.60
N LEU A 7 -26.84 17.09 48.01
CA LEU A 7 -26.73 17.24 46.57
C LEU A 7 -25.76 16.17 46.02
N PRO A 8 -26.15 15.39 45.00
CA PRO A 8 -25.20 14.50 44.36
C PRO A 8 -24.26 15.29 43.45
N CYS A 9 -22.96 15.18 43.70
CA CYS A 9 -21.92 15.77 42.89
C CYS A 9 -21.70 14.83 41.68
N PHE A 10 -22.20 15.23 40.49
CA PHE A 10 -21.90 14.55 39.22
C PHE A 10 -20.49 14.93 38.79
N ILE A 11 -19.55 14.00 38.94
CA ILE A 11 -18.20 14.11 38.37
C ILE A 11 -18.33 13.80 36.91
N PHE A 12 -18.29 14.81 36.01
CA PHE A 12 -18.10 14.65 34.61
C PHE A 12 -16.64 14.23 34.38
N ALA A 13 -16.41 12.96 34.12
CA ALA A 13 -15.13 12.50 33.58
C ALA A 13 -15.04 12.96 32.11
N ALA A 14 -14.27 14.01 31.85
CA ALA A 14 -13.90 14.41 30.52
C ALA A 14 -13.01 13.30 29.94
N ALA A 15 -13.56 12.47 29.05
CA ALA A 15 -12.76 11.54 28.25
C ALA A 15 -11.87 12.37 27.31
N CYS A 16 -10.58 12.46 27.61
CA CYS A 16 -9.59 12.92 26.66
C CYS A 16 -9.62 11.97 25.47
N ALA A 17 -10.18 12.38 24.35
CA ALA A 17 -10.04 11.68 23.09
C ALA A 17 -8.55 11.77 22.70
N GLU A 18 -7.80 10.69 22.83
CA GLU A 18 -6.48 10.57 22.27
C GLU A 18 -6.60 10.77 20.75
N THR A 19 -6.04 11.86 20.24
CA THR A 19 -5.93 12.08 18.79
C THR A 19 -4.92 11.06 18.26
N THR A 20 -5.42 9.96 17.69
CA THR A 20 -4.57 8.98 17.02
C THR A 20 -3.89 9.67 15.85
N HIS A 21 -2.58 9.88 15.95
CA HIS A 21 -1.79 10.48 14.89
C HIS A 21 -1.40 9.38 13.89
N TYR A 22 -1.88 9.50 12.65
CA TYR A 22 -1.53 8.58 11.56
C TYR A 22 -0.27 9.09 10.86
N GLU A 23 0.83 8.35 11.01
CA GLU A 23 2.12 8.72 10.43
C GLU A 23 2.18 8.30 8.95
N TRP A 24 2.32 9.28 8.06
CA TRP A 24 2.48 9.06 6.63
C TRP A 24 3.82 8.39 6.31
N ALA A 25 3.95 7.86 5.08
CA ALA A 25 5.19 7.22 4.68
C ALA A 25 6.39 8.19 4.75
N VAL A 26 7.49 7.67 5.33
CA VAL A 26 8.70 8.44 5.64
C VAL A 26 9.64 8.45 4.44
N PRO A 27 10.20 9.60 4.04
CA PRO A 27 11.11 9.68 2.89
C PRO A 27 12.41 8.89 3.14
N VAL A 28 12.84 8.15 2.11
CA VAL A 28 14.12 7.45 2.05
C VAL A 28 15.01 8.07 0.98
N LYS A 29 14.45 8.33 -0.20
CA LYS A 29 15.08 9.02 -1.33
C LYS A 29 13.98 9.79 -2.07
N ALA A 30 13.78 11.06 -1.68
CA ALA A 30 12.63 11.85 -2.14
C ALA A 30 12.64 12.08 -3.67
N GLU A 31 13.81 12.24 -4.28
CA GLU A 31 14.00 12.42 -5.72
C GLU A 31 13.63 11.19 -6.56
N ALA A 32 13.54 10.00 -5.95
CA ALA A 32 13.05 8.76 -6.56
C ALA A 32 11.62 8.42 -6.09
N ASN A 33 10.94 9.39 -5.46
CA ASN A 33 9.64 9.16 -4.81
C ASN A 33 9.62 7.90 -3.93
N LEU A 34 10.81 7.56 -3.33
CA LEU A 34 11.01 6.37 -2.51
C LEU A 34 10.77 6.69 -1.05
N TYR A 35 9.72 6.06 -0.49
CA TYR A 35 9.29 6.24 0.90
C TYR A 35 9.09 4.88 1.57
N ARG A 36 9.33 4.83 2.88
CA ARG A 36 8.99 3.71 3.74
C ARG A 36 7.58 3.88 4.27
N VAL A 37 6.67 2.98 3.93
CA VAL A 37 5.29 2.93 4.45
C VAL A 37 5.29 2.34 5.86
N ASP A 38 5.98 1.19 6.01
CA ASP A 38 6.28 0.53 7.27
C ASP A 38 7.54 -0.35 7.11
N ASP A 39 7.84 -1.21 8.08
CA ASP A 39 9.04 -2.05 8.05
C ASP A 39 9.01 -3.12 6.95
N LYS A 40 7.82 -3.40 6.36
CA LYS A 40 7.62 -4.44 5.34
C LYS A 40 7.18 -3.91 3.99
N LEU A 41 6.83 -2.61 3.88
CA LEU A 41 6.36 -2.02 2.64
C LEU A 41 7.03 -0.69 2.35
N TYR A 42 7.52 -0.59 1.12
CA TYR A 42 8.07 0.63 0.52
C TYR A 42 7.27 0.99 -0.72
N ARG A 43 7.31 2.26 -1.10
CA ARG A 43 6.72 2.79 -2.33
C ARG A 43 7.74 3.62 -3.08
N SER A 44 7.71 3.64 -4.43
CA SER A 44 8.57 4.51 -5.24
C SER A 44 7.97 4.82 -6.61
N GLU A 45 8.66 5.68 -7.37
CA GLU A 45 8.58 5.70 -8.81
C GLU A 45 9.27 4.48 -9.43
N GLN A 46 9.30 4.37 -10.77
CA GLN A 46 10.01 3.30 -11.48
C GLN A 46 11.49 3.29 -11.07
N PRO A 47 11.99 2.20 -10.44
CA PRO A 47 13.39 2.09 -10.08
C PRO A 47 14.32 2.18 -11.29
N VAL A 48 15.48 2.81 -11.10
CA VAL A 48 16.58 2.82 -12.04
C VAL A 48 17.76 2.02 -11.52
N ARG A 49 18.78 1.78 -12.35
CA ARG A 49 19.95 0.96 -11.98
C ARG A 49 20.64 1.46 -10.70
N ASP A 50 20.74 2.76 -10.54
CA ASP A 50 21.40 3.38 -9.40
C ASP A 50 20.66 3.18 -8.07
N ASP A 51 19.38 2.80 -8.12
CA ASP A 51 18.59 2.49 -6.93
C ASP A 51 18.83 1.07 -6.41
N ALA A 52 19.39 0.16 -7.23
CA ALA A 52 19.51 -1.26 -6.90
C ALA A 52 20.28 -1.50 -5.57
N ALA A 53 21.38 -0.78 -5.36
CA ALA A 53 22.18 -0.90 -4.14
C ALA A 53 21.42 -0.44 -2.89
N LEU A 54 20.67 0.67 -2.99
CA LEU A 54 19.84 1.20 -1.91
C LEU A 54 18.68 0.26 -1.60
N ILE A 55 17.94 -0.19 -2.63
CA ILE A 55 16.82 -1.13 -2.49
C ILE A 55 17.28 -2.40 -1.75
N LYS A 56 18.45 -2.94 -2.12
CA LYS A 56 19.05 -4.10 -1.43
C LYS A 56 19.41 -3.78 0.02
N LYS A 57 20.01 -2.61 0.29
CA LYS A 57 20.40 -2.17 1.65
C LYS A 57 19.19 -2.01 2.57
N LEU A 58 18.03 -1.60 2.04
CA LEU A 58 16.76 -1.50 2.76
C LEU A 58 16.13 -2.86 3.10
N GLY A 59 16.76 -3.97 2.72
CA GLY A 59 16.21 -5.32 2.97
C GLY A 59 15.02 -5.69 2.07
N ILE A 60 14.79 -4.92 1.01
CA ILE A 60 13.71 -5.19 0.05
C ILE A 60 14.09 -6.45 -0.73
N LYS A 61 13.22 -7.47 -0.66
CA LYS A 61 13.40 -8.76 -1.32
C LYS A 61 12.55 -8.91 -2.57
N THR A 62 11.52 -8.09 -2.68
CA THR A 62 10.56 -8.16 -3.80
C THR A 62 10.21 -6.78 -4.30
N VAL A 63 10.15 -6.62 -5.62
CA VAL A 63 9.61 -5.44 -6.30
C VAL A 63 8.38 -5.84 -7.09
N ILE A 64 7.29 -5.09 -6.91
CA ILE A 64 6.02 -5.27 -7.60
C ILE A 64 5.75 -4.08 -8.50
N ASN A 65 5.80 -4.31 -9.81
CA ASN A 65 5.54 -3.33 -10.85
C ASN A 65 4.05 -3.28 -11.21
N LEU A 66 3.43 -2.13 -11.03
CA LEU A 66 2.02 -1.88 -11.36
C LEU A 66 1.82 -1.35 -12.78
N ARG A 67 2.88 -1.17 -13.57
CA ARG A 67 2.79 -0.60 -14.93
C ARG A 67 2.16 -1.60 -15.88
N TYR A 68 1.19 -1.13 -16.65
CA TYR A 68 0.50 -1.96 -17.63
C TYR A 68 1.31 -2.15 -18.91
N PHE A 69 1.90 -1.07 -19.43
CA PHE A 69 2.59 -1.06 -20.74
C PHE A 69 4.08 -1.43 -20.67
N ASP A 70 4.76 -1.12 -19.55
CA ASP A 70 6.16 -1.49 -19.34
C ASP A 70 6.30 -2.47 -18.17
N ARG A 71 6.51 -3.72 -18.52
CA ARG A 71 6.60 -4.83 -17.56
C ARG A 71 8.02 -5.34 -17.37
N ARG A 72 8.99 -4.81 -18.14
CA ARG A 72 10.39 -5.28 -18.12
C ARG A 72 11.39 -4.23 -17.65
N GLY A 73 10.93 -3.03 -17.30
CA GLY A 73 11.82 -1.97 -16.82
C GLY A 73 12.68 -2.40 -15.66
N ASP A 74 12.09 -3.15 -14.71
CA ASP A 74 12.78 -3.65 -13.52
C ASP A 74 13.85 -4.70 -13.84
N GLU A 75 13.66 -5.54 -14.85
CA GLU A 75 14.65 -6.56 -15.26
C GLU A 75 15.99 -5.92 -15.61
N LYS A 76 15.96 -4.74 -16.25
CA LYS A 76 17.17 -3.98 -16.60
C LYS A 76 17.74 -3.22 -15.42
N ALA A 77 16.86 -2.57 -14.64
CA ALA A 77 17.25 -1.74 -13.52
C ALA A 77 17.86 -2.56 -12.39
N LEU A 78 17.29 -3.72 -12.10
CA LEU A 78 17.63 -4.56 -10.94
C LEU A 78 18.35 -5.85 -11.34
N ALA A 79 18.92 -5.92 -12.53
CA ALA A 79 19.70 -7.07 -13.01
C ALA A 79 20.82 -7.43 -12.03
N GLY A 80 20.93 -8.71 -11.66
CA GLY A 80 21.99 -9.21 -10.77
C GLY A 80 21.82 -8.82 -9.30
N SER A 81 20.72 -8.16 -8.91
CA SER A 81 20.47 -7.77 -7.51
C SER A 81 20.04 -8.92 -6.59
N GLY A 82 19.50 -10.00 -7.17
CA GLY A 82 18.86 -11.09 -6.44
C GLY A 82 17.47 -10.75 -5.87
N ILE A 83 16.88 -9.61 -6.31
CA ILE A 83 15.54 -9.17 -5.92
C ILE A 83 14.50 -9.87 -6.80
N ALA A 84 13.45 -10.45 -6.19
CA ALA A 84 12.34 -11.04 -6.92
C ALA A 84 11.48 -9.97 -7.59
N LEU A 85 11.18 -10.13 -8.87
CA LEU A 85 10.44 -9.15 -9.68
C LEU A 85 9.07 -9.71 -10.06
N PHE A 86 8.01 -8.97 -9.73
CA PHE A 86 6.63 -9.31 -10.07
C PHE A 86 5.96 -8.21 -10.85
N ASN A 87 5.13 -8.60 -11.80
CA ASN A 87 4.26 -7.68 -12.52
C ASN A 87 2.81 -7.89 -12.10
N GLN A 88 2.18 -6.83 -11.59
CA GLN A 88 0.74 -6.77 -11.30
C GLN A 88 0.15 -5.58 -12.09
N PRO A 89 -0.01 -5.72 -13.42
CA PRO A 89 -0.29 -4.59 -14.29
C PRO A 89 -1.69 -4.03 -14.06
N LEU A 90 -1.78 -2.73 -13.80
CA LEU A 90 -3.01 -1.98 -13.57
C LEU A 90 -3.19 -0.87 -14.63
N LEU A 91 -4.36 -0.85 -15.26
CA LEU A 91 -4.79 0.28 -16.09
C LEU A 91 -5.44 1.33 -15.20
N THR A 92 -4.83 2.51 -15.05
CA THR A 92 -5.25 3.54 -14.11
C THR A 92 -6.73 3.88 -14.20
N TRP A 93 -7.29 3.93 -15.41
CA TRP A 93 -8.69 4.25 -15.66
C TRP A 93 -9.66 3.07 -15.50
N ARG A 94 -9.17 1.85 -15.20
CA ARG A 94 -9.99 0.62 -15.15
C ARG A 94 -9.67 -0.29 -13.97
N ILE A 95 -9.15 0.25 -12.88
CA ILE A 95 -8.87 -0.51 -11.66
C ILE A 95 -10.22 -0.84 -10.98
N ARG A 96 -10.35 -2.08 -10.51
CA ARG A 96 -11.53 -2.61 -9.81
C ARG A 96 -11.14 -3.18 -8.45
N PRO A 97 -12.09 -3.36 -7.51
CA PRO A 97 -11.84 -3.98 -6.20
C PRO A 97 -11.06 -5.30 -6.27
N LYS A 98 -11.36 -6.16 -7.23
CA LYS A 98 -10.64 -7.43 -7.42
C LYS A 98 -9.16 -7.27 -7.79
N ASP A 99 -8.83 -6.23 -8.54
CA ASP A 99 -7.46 -5.95 -8.99
C ASP A 99 -6.64 -5.43 -7.79
N ILE A 100 -7.27 -4.64 -6.91
CA ILE A 100 -6.71 -4.18 -5.64
C ILE A 100 -6.48 -5.37 -4.69
N ALA A 101 -7.49 -6.22 -4.49
CA ALA A 101 -7.38 -7.39 -3.63
C ALA A 101 -6.26 -8.34 -4.09
N ALA A 102 -6.13 -8.57 -5.40
CA ALA A 102 -5.05 -9.40 -5.95
C ALA A 102 -3.67 -8.79 -5.69
N THR A 103 -3.53 -7.45 -5.82
CA THR A 103 -2.28 -6.74 -5.52
C THR A 103 -1.94 -6.81 -4.03
N LEU A 104 -2.91 -6.54 -3.15
CA LEU A 104 -2.73 -6.63 -1.71
C LEU A 104 -2.35 -8.05 -1.27
N TYR A 105 -2.98 -9.06 -1.84
CA TYR A 105 -2.62 -10.46 -1.58
C TYR A 105 -1.20 -10.78 -2.03
N LEU A 106 -0.78 -10.29 -3.20
CA LEU A 106 0.60 -10.47 -3.66
C LEU A 106 1.60 -9.79 -2.71
N ILE A 107 1.33 -8.56 -2.25
CA ILE A 107 2.14 -7.87 -1.24
C ILE A 107 2.26 -8.73 0.02
N GLU A 108 1.12 -9.17 0.59
CA GLU A 108 1.07 -10.02 1.79
C GLU A 108 1.90 -11.30 1.63
N ARG A 109 1.78 -11.96 0.49
CA ARG A 109 2.54 -13.19 0.20
C ARG A 109 4.04 -12.94 0.09
N GLN A 110 4.45 -11.84 -0.51
CA GLN A 110 5.87 -11.53 -0.68
C GLN A 110 6.51 -11.00 0.60
N GLN A 111 5.76 -10.38 1.49
CA GLN A 111 6.24 -9.93 2.81
C GLN A 111 6.70 -11.07 3.72
N GLN A 112 6.41 -12.33 3.38
CA GLN A 112 6.95 -13.51 4.08
C GLN A 112 8.45 -13.71 3.82
N TYR A 113 8.97 -13.17 2.73
CA TYR A 113 10.38 -13.31 2.33
C TYR A 113 11.22 -12.08 2.67
N GLY A 114 10.61 -10.96 3.04
CA GLY A 114 11.24 -9.70 3.39
C GLY A 114 10.41 -8.50 2.97
N ALA A 115 11.00 -7.31 3.02
CA ALA A 115 10.30 -6.10 2.62
C ALA A 115 9.97 -6.10 1.12
N VAL A 116 8.84 -5.47 0.78
CA VAL A 116 8.31 -5.33 -0.57
C VAL A 116 8.36 -3.87 -1.00
N LEU A 117 8.78 -3.60 -2.22
CA LEU A 117 8.63 -2.31 -2.89
C LEU A 117 7.52 -2.40 -3.92
N VAL A 118 6.53 -1.53 -3.83
CA VAL A 118 5.49 -1.37 -4.84
C VAL A 118 5.69 -0.07 -5.59
N HIS A 119 5.63 -0.11 -6.93
CA HIS A 119 5.83 1.07 -7.75
C HIS A 119 4.94 1.10 -9.00
N CYS A 120 4.81 2.29 -9.61
CA CYS A 120 4.29 2.45 -10.97
C CYS A 120 5.29 3.27 -11.80
N TYR A 121 4.85 4.20 -12.64
CA TYR A 121 5.78 5.08 -13.36
C TYR A 121 6.27 6.22 -12.45
N HIS A 122 5.35 7.07 -11.96
CA HIS A 122 5.70 8.19 -11.07
C HIS A 122 5.67 7.84 -9.57
N GLY A 123 5.23 6.64 -9.19
CA GLY A 123 5.03 6.31 -7.77
C GLY A 123 3.84 7.01 -7.11
N ALA A 124 3.04 7.75 -7.86
CA ALA A 124 1.98 8.62 -7.38
C ALA A 124 0.61 7.91 -7.32
N ASP A 125 -0.05 7.71 -8.46
CA ASP A 125 -1.48 7.37 -8.54
C ASP A 125 -1.78 5.91 -8.19
N ARG A 126 -1.35 4.94 -9.03
CA ARG A 126 -1.56 3.49 -8.78
C ARG A 126 -0.88 3.03 -7.51
N THR A 127 0.34 3.52 -7.28
CA THR A 127 1.12 3.24 -6.08
C THR A 127 0.44 3.85 -4.85
N GLY A 128 0.00 5.11 -4.94
CA GLY A 128 -0.75 5.79 -3.87
C GLY A 128 -2.02 5.04 -3.50
N LEU A 129 -2.81 4.60 -4.51
CA LEU A 129 -4.01 3.80 -4.28
C LEU A 129 -3.69 2.50 -3.53
N MET A 130 -2.64 1.76 -3.95
CA MET A 130 -2.27 0.51 -3.30
C MET A 130 -1.81 0.71 -1.87
N VAL A 131 -1.03 1.77 -1.59
CA VAL A 131 -0.59 2.12 -0.23
C VAL A 131 -1.79 2.50 0.63
N ALA A 132 -2.72 3.34 0.13
CA ALA A 132 -3.91 3.71 0.88
C ALA A 132 -4.78 2.49 1.21
N MET A 133 -4.98 1.58 0.26
CA MET A 133 -5.73 0.34 0.51
C MET A 133 -4.99 -0.61 1.47
N TYR A 134 -3.66 -0.66 1.44
CA TYR A 134 -2.86 -1.37 2.43
C TYR A 134 -3.05 -0.81 3.84
N ARG A 135 -3.04 0.52 4.00
CA ARG A 135 -3.34 1.22 5.27
C ARG A 135 -4.71 0.82 5.82
N ILE A 136 -5.75 0.84 4.96
CA ILE A 136 -7.13 0.51 5.35
C ILE A 136 -7.29 -0.96 5.73
N VAL A 137 -6.69 -1.86 4.96
CA VAL A 137 -6.95 -3.30 5.08
C VAL A 137 -6.08 -3.95 6.15
N TYR A 138 -4.79 -3.60 6.23
CA TYR A 138 -3.83 -4.25 7.13
C TYR A 138 -3.48 -3.41 8.36
N GLN A 139 -3.47 -2.09 8.23
CA GLN A 139 -3.13 -1.21 9.35
C GLN A 139 -4.37 -0.59 10.01
N HIS A 140 -5.57 -0.91 9.51
CA HIS A 140 -6.86 -0.47 10.05
C HIS A 140 -7.01 1.06 10.14
N TRP A 141 -6.36 1.79 9.23
CA TRP A 141 -6.53 3.23 9.16
C TRP A 141 -7.95 3.60 8.77
N PRO A 142 -8.48 4.73 9.30
CA PRO A 142 -9.70 5.32 8.77
C PRO A 142 -9.56 5.59 7.28
N VAL A 143 -10.62 5.33 6.53
CA VAL A 143 -10.65 5.51 5.07
C VAL A 143 -10.28 6.94 4.68
N ALA A 144 -10.80 7.92 5.44
CA ALA A 144 -10.52 9.34 5.19
C ALA A 144 -9.02 9.67 5.32
N GLU A 145 -8.34 9.09 6.34
CA GLU A 145 -6.92 9.35 6.58
C GLU A 145 -6.02 8.70 5.51
N ALA A 146 -6.31 7.45 5.15
CA ALA A 146 -5.57 6.77 4.09
C ALA A 146 -5.77 7.46 2.73
N LYS A 147 -6.99 7.92 2.43
CA LYS A 147 -7.29 8.72 1.25
C LYS A 147 -6.56 10.06 1.27
N ARG A 148 -6.51 10.71 2.44
CA ARG A 148 -5.80 11.99 2.62
C ARG A 148 -4.29 11.82 2.37
N GLU A 149 -3.65 10.76 2.90
CA GLU A 149 -2.24 10.45 2.60
C GLU A 149 -2.02 10.31 1.08
N MET A 150 -2.90 9.60 0.36
CA MET A 150 -2.77 9.44 -1.10
C MET A 150 -2.86 10.78 -1.84
N LEU A 151 -3.85 11.63 -1.48
CA LEU A 151 -4.16 12.86 -2.23
C LEU A 151 -3.25 14.03 -1.88
N GLN A 152 -2.84 14.16 -0.61
CA GLN A 152 -2.16 15.34 -0.06
C GLN A 152 -0.72 15.08 0.34
N GLY A 153 -0.30 13.82 0.40
CA GLY A 153 1.08 13.46 0.66
C GLY A 153 2.04 13.93 -0.45
N PRO A 154 3.34 13.98 -0.16
CA PRO A 154 4.36 14.55 -1.06
C PRO A 154 4.69 13.63 -2.25
N TYR A 155 3.74 12.83 -2.72
CA TYR A 155 3.95 11.76 -3.70
C TYR A 155 3.53 12.12 -5.12
N GLY A 156 2.92 13.31 -5.32
CA GLY A 156 2.56 13.84 -6.64
C GLY A 156 1.30 13.24 -7.27
N TYR A 157 0.25 12.96 -6.47
CA TYR A 157 -1.03 12.48 -6.99
C TYR A 157 -1.62 13.42 -8.05
N HIS A 158 -2.11 12.85 -9.16
CA HIS A 158 -2.73 13.58 -10.24
C HIS A 158 -4.25 13.57 -10.11
N SER A 159 -4.86 14.72 -9.81
CA SER A 159 -6.30 14.87 -9.58
C SER A 159 -7.21 14.52 -10.77
N ILE A 160 -6.66 14.31 -11.95
CA ILE A 160 -7.39 13.82 -13.12
C ILE A 160 -7.96 12.39 -12.90
N TRP A 161 -7.39 11.62 -11.96
CA TRP A 161 -7.79 10.24 -11.69
C TRP A 161 -8.93 10.12 -10.67
N VAL A 162 -10.04 10.85 -10.89
CA VAL A 162 -11.25 10.81 -10.03
C VAL A 162 -11.80 9.39 -9.86
N ASN A 163 -11.61 8.53 -10.85
CA ASN A 163 -12.03 7.13 -10.77
C ASN A 163 -11.29 6.35 -9.66
N LEU A 164 -10.05 6.70 -9.32
CA LEU A 164 -9.33 6.09 -8.20
C LEU A 164 -9.92 6.51 -6.86
N GLU A 165 -10.38 7.76 -6.76
CA GLU A 165 -10.99 8.26 -5.54
C GLU A 165 -12.34 7.61 -5.22
N ARG A 166 -13.08 7.16 -6.24
CA ARG A 166 -14.36 6.45 -6.07
C ARG A 166 -14.19 5.09 -5.40
N LEU A 167 -13.02 4.45 -5.54
CA LEU A 167 -12.71 3.14 -4.95
C LEU A 167 -12.63 3.17 -3.41
N PHE A 168 -12.73 4.33 -2.79
CA PHE A 168 -12.78 4.47 -1.32
C PHE A 168 -14.20 4.39 -0.75
N SER A 169 -15.20 3.96 -1.53
CA SER A 169 -16.54 3.70 -1.03
C SER A 169 -16.55 2.52 -0.04
N ALA A 170 -17.50 2.52 0.88
CA ALA A 170 -17.66 1.41 1.82
C ALA A 170 -17.92 0.09 1.10
N GLU A 171 -18.65 0.13 -0.02
CA GLU A 171 -18.97 -1.02 -0.85
C GLU A 171 -17.71 -1.60 -1.51
N ASP A 172 -16.89 -0.77 -2.17
CA ASP A 172 -15.66 -1.22 -2.81
C ASP A 172 -14.68 -1.81 -1.79
N ILE A 173 -14.54 -1.18 -0.62
CA ILE A 173 -13.68 -1.68 0.46
C ILE A 173 -14.19 -3.03 0.99
N ALA A 174 -15.51 -3.22 1.13
CA ALA A 174 -16.09 -4.50 1.51
C ALA A 174 -15.78 -5.58 0.45
N GLN A 175 -15.96 -5.27 -0.84
CA GLN A 175 -15.61 -6.19 -1.94
C GLN A 175 -14.10 -6.54 -1.96
N ILE A 176 -13.22 -5.57 -1.68
CA ILE A 176 -11.77 -5.81 -1.59
C ILE A 176 -11.47 -6.81 -0.46
N ARG A 177 -12.05 -6.61 0.73
CA ARG A 177 -11.86 -7.49 1.89
C ARG A 177 -12.40 -8.88 1.66
N GLU A 178 -13.59 -9.00 1.08
CA GLU A 178 -14.20 -10.28 0.72
C GLU A 178 -13.32 -11.04 -0.28
N ARG A 179 -12.91 -10.36 -1.36
CA ARG A 179 -12.06 -10.98 -2.38
C ARG A 179 -10.70 -11.41 -1.82
N LEU A 180 -10.11 -10.63 -0.94
CA LEU A 180 -8.86 -10.97 -0.25
C LEU A 180 -9.04 -12.22 0.63
N SER A 181 -10.16 -12.34 1.34
CA SER A 181 -10.50 -13.52 2.14
C SER A 181 -10.63 -14.77 1.26
N GLN A 182 -11.30 -14.67 0.11
CA GLN A 182 -11.39 -15.75 -0.87
C GLN A 182 -10.02 -16.19 -1.39
N LEU A 183 -9.13 -15.23 -1.71
CA LEU A 183 -7.77 -15.52 -2.18
C LEU A 183 -6.92 -16.23 -1.12
N ARG A 184 -7.11 -15.90 0.15
CA ARG A 184 -6.45 -16.58 1.29
C ARG A 184 -6.97 -17.99 1.51
N GLY A 185 -8.26 -18.23 1.30
CA GLY A 185 -8.89 -19.56 1.42
C GLY A 185 -8.52 -20.51 0.28
N ASP A 186 -8.26 -19.99 -0.90
CA ASP A 186 -8.03 -20.75 -2.13
C ASP A 186 -6.52 -20.95 -2.38
N LYS A 187 -5.87 -21.69 -1.45
CA LYS A 187 -4.40 -21.96 -1.50
C LYS A 187 -3.92 -22.61 -2.80
N ASN A 188 -4.84 -23.16 -3.60
CA ASN A 188 -4.53 -23.90 -4.83
C ASN A 188 -4.67 -23.08 -6.13
N LYS A 189 -5.21 -21.85 -6.12
CA LYS A 189 -5.57 -21.11 -7.36
C LYS A 189 -4.66 -19.96 -7.76
N LEU A 190 -3.59 -19.70 -7.02
CA LEU A 190 -2.64 -18.69 -7.42
C LEU A 190 -1.29 -19.30 -7.78
N SER A 191 -1.24 -19.86 -8.97
CA SER A 191 -0.08 -19.62 -9.81
C SER A 191 0.00 -18.10 -9.98
N PRO A 192 1.13 -17.43 -9.64
CA PRO A 192 1.22 -15.99 -9.81
C PRO A 192 0.95 -15.67 -11.27
N PRO A 193 0.13 -14.66 -11.58
CA PRO A 193 0.01 -14.22 -12.95
C PRO A 193 1.38 -13.72 -13.37
N TYR A 194 2.09 -14.61 -14.07
CA TYR A 194 3.39 -14.35 -14.67
C TYR A 194 4.59 -14.24 -13.70
N SER A 195 4.95 -15.35 -13.06
CA SER A 195 6.33 -15.56 -12.61
C SER A 195 7.14 -16.20 -13.74
N ARG A 196 7.75 -15.40 -14.62
CA ARG A 196 8.99 -15.81 -15.26
C ARG A 196 10.15 -15.17 -14.52
N GLY A 197 10.33 -15.56 -13.26
CA GLY A 197 11.62 -15.58 -12.66
C GLY A 197 12.37 -16.77 -13.28
N ARG A 198 13.15 -16.57 -14.32
CA ARG A 198 14.27 -17.47 -14.55
C ARG A 198 15.24 -17.19 -13.42
N GLU A 199 15.42 -18.21 -12.58
CA GLU A 199 16.65 -18.35 -11.84
C GLU A 199 17.79 -18.26 -12.88
N ILE A 200 18.50 -17.16 -12.86
CA ILE A 200 19.77 -17.04 -13.57
C ILE A 200 20.80 -17.37 -12.49
N PHE A 201 21.27 -18.64 -12.57
CA PHE A 201 22.49 -19.09 -11.92
C PHE A 201 23.68 -18.21 -12.30
#